data_c12486d1b8b140824cc7b31b82dce1a6
#
_entry.id   c12486d1b8b140824cc7b31b82dce1a6
#
_cell.length_a   1.000
_cell.length_b   1.000
_cell.length_c   1.000
_cell.angle_alpha   90.00
_cell.angle_beta   90.00
_cell.angle_gamma   90.00
#
_symmetry.space_group_name_H-M   'P 1'
#
loop_
_entity.id
_entity.type
_entity.pdbx_description
1 polymer ?
#
loop_
_entity_poly.entity_id
_entity_poly.type
_entity_poly.pdbx_seq_one_letter_code
_entity_poly.pdbx_strand_id
1 'polypeptide(L)'
;MASPRPDLLARIDRVLAPLTALAAAFAVVVLLIGPELIGAKEPGKGAQARTGKQIFTAEGCGGCHTLADAGAAGTSGPNLDELRPDAAAVEAKVPGNGGSMPSFDLPAPELKALAEYVAGVAGR
;
A
#
# COMPACT_ATOMS: atom_id res chain seq x y z
N MET A 1 -50.17 -24.92 -29.81
CA MET A 1 -49.27 -24.35 -28.77
C MET A 1 -49.62 -25.01 -27.45
N ALA A 2 -48.78 -25.90 -26.93
CA ALA A 2 -49.06 -26.62 -25.69
C ALA A 2 -48.71 -25.70 -24.52
N SER A 3 -49.69 -25.39 -23.67
CA SER A 3 -49.48 -24.62 -22.44
C SER A 3 -48.53 -25.39 -21.52
N PRO A 4 -47.52 -24.74 -20.92
CA PRO A 4 -46.62 -25.41 -19.98
C PRO A 4 -47.43 -25.97 -18.80
N ARG A 5 -47.14 -27.20 -18.42
CA ARG A 5 -47.85 -27.89 -17.34
C ARG A 5 -47.53 -27.20 -16.01
N PRO A 6 -48.55 -26.77 -15.23
CA PRO A 6 -48.37 -26.00 -14.01
C PRO A 6 -47.55 -26.75 -12.93
N ASP A 7 -47.57 -28.06 -12.97
CA ASP A 7 -46.83 -28.98 -12.09
C ASP A 7 -45.31 -28.95 -12.36
N LEU A 8 -44.88 -28.71 -13.60
CA LEU A 8 -43.48 -28.60 -13.95
C LEU A 8 -42.89 -27.28 -13.44
N LEU A 9 -43.60 -26.18 -13.61
CA LEU A 9 -43.18 -24.86 -13.12
C LEU A 9 -43.08 -24.84 -11.59
N ALA A 10 -44.05 -25.44 -10.88
CA ALA A 10 -44.01 -25.54 -9.42
C ALA A 10 -42.87 -26.43 -8.89
N ARG A 11 -42.42 -27.41 -9.66
CA ARG A 11 -41.25 -28.23 -9.31
C ARG A 11 -39.96 -27.48 -9.55
N ILE A 12 -39.86 -26.73 -10.63
CA ILE A 12 -38.71 -25.89 -10.95
C ILE A 12 -38.54 -24.80 -9.87
N ASP A 13 -39.61 -24.11 -9.50
CA ASP A 13 -39.58 -23.09 -8.45
C ASP A 13 -39.15 -23.65 -7.10
N ARG A 14 -39.59 -24.85 -6.77
CA ARG A 14 -39.27 -25.50 -5.49
C ARG A 14 -37.77 -25.87 -5.36
N VAL A 15 -37.09 -26.03 -6.49
CA VAL A 15 -35.63 -26.33 -6.53
C VAL A 15 -34.82 -25.05 -6.72
N LEU A 16 -35.29 -24.12 -7.57
CA LEU A 16 -34.57 -22.88 -7.84
C LEU A 16 -34.60 -21.90 -6.65
N ALA A 17 -35.70 -21.80 -5.93
CA ALA A 17 -35.84 -20.88 -4.81
C ALA A 17 -34.78 -21.08 -3.69
N PRO A 18 -34.53 -22.33 -3.22
CA PRO A 18 -33.45 -22.53 -2.23
C PRO A 18 -32.03 -22.31 -2.79
N LEU A 19 -31.82 -22.60 -4.10
CA LEU A 19 -30.54 -22.37 -4.74
C LEU A 19 -30.20 -20.88 -4.88
N THR A 20 -31.18 -20.06 -5.22
CA THR A 20 -31.01 -18.61 -5.30
C THR A 20 -30.81 -17.99 -3.92
N ALA A 21 -31.52 -18.48 -2.90
CA ALA A 21 -31.32 -18.05 -1.52
C ALA A 21 -29.92 -18.39 -0.99
N LEU A 22 -29.41 -19.58 -1.29
CA LEU A 22 -28.07 -20.02 -0.93
C LEU A 22 -27.00 -19.21 -1.65
N ALA A 23 -27.17 -18.92 -2.93
CA ALA A 23 -26.25 -18.09 -3.71
C ALA A 23 -26.22 -16.65 -3.19
N ALA A 24 -27.38 -16.08 -2.83
CA ALA A 24 -27.46 -14.75 -2.24
C ALA A 24 -26.79 -14.70 -0.87
N ALA A 25 -27.03 -15.68 0.00
CA ALA A 25 -26.38 -15.78 1.30
C ALA A 25 -24.85 -15.92 1.17
N PHE A 26 -24.38 -16.74 0.23
CA PHE A 26 -22.95 -16.90 -0.04
C PHE A 26 -22.32 -15.59 -0.55
N ALA A 27 -22.99 -14.86 -1.46
CA ALA A 27 -22.52 -13.57 -1.95
C ALA A 27 -22.40 -12.54 -0.82
N VAL A 28 -23.37 -12.50 0.10
CA VAL A 28 -23.33 -11.63 1.28
C VAL A 28 -22.17 -12.00 2.20
N VAL A 29 -21.93 -13.28 2.44
CA VAL A 29 -20.80 -13.76 3.24
C VAL A 29 -19.47 -13.38 2.59
N VAL A 30 -19.33 -13.56 1.28
CA VAL A 30 -18.12 -13.16 0.53
C VAL A 30 -17.91 -11.64 0.56
N LEU A 31 -18.98 -10.85 0.48
CA LEU A 31 -18.89 -9.38 0.58
C LEU A 31 -18.51 -8.89 1.98
N LEU A 32 -18.97 -9.59 3.04
CA LEU A 32 -18.71 -9.18 4.42
C LEU A 32 -17.35 -9.67 4.95
N ILE A 33 -16.89 -10.84 4.52
CA ILE A 33 -15.69 -11.50 5.07
C ILE A 33 -14.55 -11.55 4.02
N GLY A 34 -14.90 -11.44 2.73
CA GLY A 34 -13.97 -11.57 1.61
C GLY A 34 -12.78 -10.60 1.64
N PRO A 35 -12.96 -9.31 1.94
CA PRO A 35 -11.85 -8.35 2.00
C PRO A 35 -10.80 -8.69 3.05
N GLU A 36 -11.23 -9.22 4.19
CA GLU A 36 -10.35 -9.58 5.30
C GLU A 36 -9.53 -10.85 5.01
N LEU A 37 -10.14 -11.85 4.35
CA LEU A 37 -9.51 -13.14 4.04
C LEU A 37 -8.52 -13.08 2.87
N ILE A 38 -8.71 -12.13 1.94
CA ILE A 38 -7.85 -12.00 0.75
C ILE A 38 -6.65 -11.09 1.05
N GLY A 39 -6.57 -10.49 2.25
CA GLY A 39 -5.51 -9.54 2.60
C GLY A 39 -5.51 -8.29 1.71
N ALA A 40 -6.59 -8.05 1.00
CA ALA A 40 -6.83 -6.80 0.31
C ALA A 40 -7.08 -5.73 1.36
N LYS A 41 -5.99 -5.15 1.88
CA LYS A 41 -6.03 -3.92 2.65
C LYS A 41 -6.68 -2.90 1.73
N GLU A 42 -7.98 -2.63 1.96
CA GLU A 42 -8.70 -1.57 1.27
C GLU A 42 -7.85 -0.31 1.33
N PRO A 43 -7.59 0.37 0.20
CA PRO A 43 -7.02 1.70 0.26
C PRO A 43 -8.09 2.59 0.90
N GLY A 44 -7.93 2.82 2.21
CA GLY A 44 -8.74 3.81 2.90
C GLY A 44 -8.76 5.08 2.07
N LYS A 45 -9.91 5.74 1.96
CA LYS A 45 -10.15 7.05 1.37
C LYS A 45 -9.35 8.14 2.12
N GLY A 46 -8.06 8.06 2.00
CA GLY A 46 -7.05 9.01 2.42
C GLY A 46 -5.86 8.70 1.55
N ALA A 47 -5.17 9.70 1.05
CA ALA A 47 -3.99 9.52 0.21
C ALA A 47 -3.20 8.30 0.64
N GLN A 48 -3.06 7.32 -0.23
CA GLN A 48 -2.31 6.10 0.07
C GLN A 48 -0.94 6.54 0.55
N ALA A 49 -0.61 6.25 1.81
CA ALA A 49 0.69 6.57 2.36
C ALA A 49 1.74 5.95 1.43
N ARG A 50 2.53 6.78 0.80
CA ARG A 50 3.60 6.35 -0.10
C ARG A 50 4.57 5.46 0.69
N THR A 51 5.10 4.42 0.06
CA THR A 51 6.17 3.63 0.69
C THR A 51 7.44 4.50 0.83
N GLY A 52 8.29 4.19 1.78
CA GLY A 52 9.55 4.94 1.98
C GLY A 52 10.40 5.03 0.71
N LYS A 53 10.46 3.97 -0.09
CA LYS A 53 11.15 3.98 -1.40
C LYS A 53 10.48 4.91 -2.41
N GLN A 54 9.15 4.94 -2.46
CA GLN A 54 8.42 5.85 -3.34
C GLN A 54 8.65 7.32 -2.93
N ILE A 55 8.68 7.60 -1.64
CA ILE A 55 8.97 8.93 -1.11
C ILE A 55 10.40 9.33 -1.48
N PHE A 56 11.39 8.47 -1.21
CA PHE A 56 12.79 8.70 -1.55
C PHE A 56 12.98 9.08 -3.02
N THR A 57 12.29 8.37 -3.91
CA THR A 57 12.35 8.62 -5.36
C THR A 57 11.61 9.89 -5.75
N ALA A 58 10.39 10.09 -5.24
CA ALA A 58 9.54 11.21 -5.61
C ALA A 58 10.09 12.56 -5.13
N GLU A 59 10.68 12.59 -3.94
CA GLU A 59 11.31 13.79 -3.38
C GLU A 59 12.72 14.05 -3.94
N GLY A 60 13.22 13.15 -4.82
CA GLY A 60 14.49 13.35 -5.50
C GLY A 60 15.73 13.17 -4.62
N CYS A 61 15.64 12.45 -3.50
CA CYS A 61 16.74 12.21 -2.56
C CYS A 61 17.97 11.58 -3.25
N GLY A 62 17.72 10.69 -4.23
CA GLY A 62 18.74 10.01 -5.03
C GLY A 62 19.55 10.93 -5.96
N GLY A 63 19.10 12.17 -6.19
CA GLY A 63 19.86 13.16 -6.94
C GLY A 63 21.12 13.64 -6.20
N CYS A 64 21.11 13.56 -4.87
CA CYS A 64 22.22 13.96 -4.02
C CYS A 64 22.86 12.78 -3.29
N HIS A 65 22.09 11.77 -2.89
CA HIS A 65 22.53 10.65 -2.07
C HIS A 65 22.70 9.36 -2.86
N THR A 66 23.72 8.60 -2.53
CA THR A 66 23.87 7.20 -2.97
C THR A 66 23.07 6.31 -2.02
N LEU A 67 22.23 5.43 -2.60
CA LEU A 67 21.49 4.36 -1.91
C LEU A 67 21.22 3.23 -2.91
N ALA A 68 21.93 2.13 -2.78
CA ALA A 68 21.92 1.03 -3.76
C ALA A 68 20.51 0.42 -3.95
N ASP A 69 19.78 0.20 -2.86
CA ASP A 69 18.40 -0.33 -2.93
C ASP A 69 17.46 0.56 -3.77
N ALA A 70 17.64 1.87 -3.72
CA ALA A 70 16.87 2.81 -4.52
C ALA A 70 17.41 2.96 -5.97
N GLY A 71 18.53 2.35 -6.32
CA GLY A 71 19.23 2.61 -7.57
C GLY A 71 19.79 4.03 -7.67
N ALA A 72 20.03 4.68 -6.54
CA ALA A 72 20.47 6.06 -6.46
C ALA A 72 22.01 6.15 -6.38
N ALA A 73 22.59 7.04 -7.18
CA ALA A 73 24.05 7.22 -7.29
C ALA A 73 24.49 8.70 -7.14
N GLY A 74 23.69 9.52 -6.46
CA GLY A 74 24.03 10.92 -6.19
C GLY A 74 25.26 11.03 -5.28
N THR A 75 26.14 11.99 -5.56
CA THR A 75 27.42 12.17 -4.88
C THR A 75 27.58 13.55 -4.24
N SER A 76 26.60 14.44 -4.36
CA SER A 76 26.65 15.75 -3.73
C SER A 76 26.25 15.74 -2.25
N GLY A 77 25.58 14.69 -1.79
CA GLY A 77 25.30 14.39 -0.40
C GLY A 77 26.09 13.16 0.08
N PRO A 78 26.00 12.84 1.38
CA PRO A 78 26.62 11.63 1.92
C PRO A 78 26.08 10.35 1.25
N ASN A 79 26.96 9.37 1.07
CA ASN A 79 26.59 8.01 0.69
C ASN A 79 25.86 7.35 1.87
N LEU A 80 24.57 7.07 1.71
CA LEU A 80 23.73 6.52 2.78
C LEU A 80 24.09 5.07 3.09
N ASP A 81 24.59 4.32 2.10
CA ASP A 81 25.03 2.93 2.33
C ASP A 81 26.28 2.86 3.22
N GLU A 82 27.14 3.87 3.16
CA GLU A 82 28.31 3.99 4.03
C GLU A 82 27.94 4.58 5.39
N LEU A 83 27.09 5.61 5.39
CA LEU A 83 26.68 6.33 6.59
C LEU A 83 25.83 5.48 7.53
N ARG A 84 24.94 4.65 6.96
CA ARG A 84 24.00 3.77 7.68
C ARG A 84 23.22 4.49 8.77
N PRO A 85 22.50 5.56 8.42
CA PRO A 85 21.78 6.33 9.42
C PRO A 85 20.65 5.49 10.04
N ASP A 86 20.39 5.68 11.32
CA ASP A 86 19.18 5.16 11.94
C ASP A 86 17.94 5.99 11.57
N ALA A 87 16.75 5.47 11.83
CA ALA A 87 15.50 6.13 11.48
C ALA A 87 15.35 7.49 12.17
N ALA A 88 15.77 7.61 13.42
CA ALA A 88 15.68 8.86 14.18
C ALA A 88 16.56 9.96 13.58
N ALA A 89 17.76 9.61 13.12
CA ALA A 89 18.64 10.55 12.44
C ALA A 89 18.05 11.05 11.11
N VAL A 90 17.39 10.18 10.35
CA VAL A 90 16.69 10.56 9.10
C VAL A 90 15.50 11.46 9.41
N GLU A 91 14.64 11.08 10.39
CA GLU A 91 13.50 11.90 10.81
C GLU A 91 13.89 13.29 11.27
N ALA A 92 14.99 13.42 11.99
CA ALA A 92 15.51 14.70 12.44
C ALA A 92 16.13 15.54 11.31
N LYS A 93 16.73 14.88 10.30
CA LYS A 93 17.47 15.57 9.24
C LYS A 93 16.59 16.06 8.09
N VAL A 94 15.57 15.27 7.68
CA VAL A 94 14.76 15.56 6.49
C VAL A 94 13.97 16.87 6.60
N PRO A 95 13.26 17.18 7.70
CA PRO A 95 12.57 18.46 7.86
C PRO A 95 13.50 19.60 8.28
N GLY A 96 14.71 19.28 8.70
CA GLY A 96 15.67 20.25 9.22
C GLY A 96 16.43 20.96 8.12
N ASN A 97 16.66 22.24 8.31
CA ASN A 97 17.47 23.12 7.45
C ASN A 97 18.94 23.06 7.85
N GLY A 98 19.50 21.87 7.96
CA GLY A 98 20.90 21.72 8.35
C GLY A 98 21.85 21.60 7.14
N GLY A 99 22.53 22.68 6.77
CA GLY A 99 23.56 22.68 5.75
C GLY A 99 23.01 22.80 4.31
N SER A 100 23.65 22.11 3.34
CA SER A 100 23.30 22.17 1.92
C SER A 100 22.13 21.28 1.52
N MET A 101 21.64 20.42 2.41
CA MET A 101 20.46 19.58 2.15
C MET A 101 19.20 20.44 2.24
N PRO A 102 18.32 20.43 1.21
CA PRO A 102 17.04 21.12 1.30
C PRO A 102 16.17 20.49 2.39
N SER A 103 15.26 21.29 2.96
CA SER A 103 14.24 20.79 3.87
C SER A 103 13.05 20.26 3.08
N PHE A 104 12.45 19.17 3.56
CA PHE A 104 11.25 18.57 2.97
C PHE A 104 10.14 18.57 4.01
N ASP A 105 8.99 19.14 3.63
CA ASP A 105 7.80 19.17 4.47
C ASP A 105 6.94 17.94 4.16
N LEU A 106 7.27 16.82 4.80
CA LEU A 106 6.56 15.56 4.67
C LEU A 106 5.57 15.36 5.81
N PRO A 107 4.35 14.85 5.53
CA PRO A 107 3.46 14.39 6.59
C PRO A 107 4.15 13.39 7.50
N ALA A 108 3.89 13.44 8.81
CA ALA A 108 4.56 12.58 9.79
C ALA A 108 4.58 11.07 9.44
N PRO A 109 3.49 10.45 8.93
CA PRO A 109 3.52 9.05 8.52
C PRO A 109 4.44 8.79 7.31
N GLU A 110 4.57 9.74 6.38
CA GLU A 110 5.46 9.62 5.24
C GLU A 110 6.93 9.82 5.64
N LEU A 111 7.20 10.78 6.50
CA LEU A 111 8.53 10.99 7.07
C LEU A 111 9.03 9.74 7.80
N LYS A 112 8.16 9.13 8.62
CA LYS A 112 8.46 7.88 9.31
C LYS A 112 8.71 6.73 8.32
N ALA A 113 7.86 6.56 7.30
CA ALA A 113 8.04 5.53 6.29
C ALA A 113 9.35 5.70 5.50
N LEU A 114 9.73 6.94 5.18
CA LEU A 114 11.00 7.26 4.55
C LEU A 114 12.19 6.89 5.46
N ALA A 115 12.12 7.27 6.72
CA ALA A 115 13.17 7.01 7.70
C ALA A 115 13.40 5.52 7.95
N GLU A 116 12.31 4.76 8.14
CA GLU A 116 12.35 3.31 8.30
C GLU A 116 12.90 2.62 7.03
N TYR A 117 12.54 3.10 5.85
CA TYR A 117 13.07 2.57 4.60
C TYR A 117 14.59 2.78 4.51
N VAL A 118 15.07 4.01 4.65
CA VAL A 118 16.51 4.32 4.54
C VAL A 118 17.31 3.53 5.58
N ALA A 119 16.91 3.57 6.85
CA ALA A 119 17.57 2.82 7.92
C ALA A 119 17.55 1.30 7.68
N GLY A 120 16.48 0.82 7.06
CA GLY A 120 16.28 -0.61 6.78
C GLY A 120 17.14 -1.14 5.65
N VAL A 121 17.55 -0.34 4.67
CA VAL A 121 18.23 -0.81 3.44
C VAL A 121 19.66 -0.32 3.31
N ALA A 122 20.04 0.76 3.99
CA ALA A 122 21.39 1.36 3.89
C ALA A 122 22.49 0.36 4.29
N GLY A 123 23.40 0.12 3.36
CA GLY A 123 24.56 -0.76 3.54
C GLY A 123 24.25 -2.26 3.55
N ARG A 124 23.17 -2.66 2.88
CA ARG A 124 22.84 -4.08 2.63
C ARG A 124 23.27 -4.53 1.24
#